data_3fa4e516db71c7954716f84e04c51b35
#
_entry.id   3fa4e516db71c7954716f84e04c51b35
#
_cell.length_a   1.000
_cell.length_b   1.000
_cell.length_c   1.000
_cell.angle_alpha   90.00
_cell.angle_beta   90.00
_cell.angle_gamma   90.00
#
_symmetry.space_group_name_H-M   'P 1'
#
loop_
_entity.id
_entity.type
_entity.pdbx_description
1 polymer ?
#
loop_
_entity_poly.entity_id
_entity_poly.type
_entity_poly.pdbx_seq_one_letter_code
_entity_poly.pdbx_strand_id
1 'polypeptide(L)'
;MKKTVERLLNKMCLMDDTFMTVAFDGDRDAVGLLVSIVLNRKINISYVQTQKTVVNSEGKKIIMDVFAMDDEDNVYVIEFENNPNRAAYPRLEYYKDMVSNIVVQFGTPYSKIRKRYVICFTRGDAAKTGQAVSQTVTKWKDTDKGPESYGVIIYVNVKKNEGDEPIAVLNRDLVQRDFRKIKYRELRECCRRVKEGEGKKIMCDKIRQMQATIREEERAKAAKMVTEAREEERAKAREEEKAKAEQQRNAYLKLMIENHIPLEKICTILQMSVETVIQQAYLLGCVL
;
A
#
# COMPACT_ATOMS: atom_id res chain seq x y z
N MET A 1 10.45 16.90 20.46
CA MET A 1 10.49 15.54 19.83
C MET A 1 9.84 14.43 20.67
N LYS A 2 10.24 14.16 21.91
CA LYS A 2 9.60 13.13 22.77
C LYS A 2 8.06 13.29 22.88
N LYS A 3 7.57 14.48 23.21
CA LYS A 3 6.12 14.78 23.34
C LYS A 3 5.33 14.51 22.04
N THR A 4 5.94 14.71 20.87
CA THR A 4 5.28 14.46 19.57
C THR A 4 5.12 12.97 19.30
N VAL A 5 6.15 12.15 19.60
CA VAL A 5 6.11 10.69 19.45
C VAL A 5 5.06 10.07 20.40
N GLU A 6 5.05 10.49 21.66
CA GLU A 6 4.05 10.03 22.63
C GLU A 6 2.61 10.43 22.23
N ARG A 7 2.44 11.64 21.69
CA ARG A 7 1.12 12.07 21.16
C ARG A 7 0.65 11.20 19.98
N LEU A 8 1.57 10.79 19.10
CA LEU A 8 1.26 9.89 17.99
C LEU A 8 0.91 8.50 18.52
N LEU A 9 1.72 7.94 19.41
CA LEU A 9 1.46 6.65 20.04
C LEU A 9 0.06 6.59 20.70
N ASN A 10 -0.31 7.65 21.42
CA ASN A 10 -1.62 7.72 22.07
C ASN A 10 -2.81 7.79 21.09
N LYS A 11 -2.58 8.20 19.84
CA LYS A 11 -3.60 8.23 18.78
C LYS A 11 -3.74 6.90 18.04
N MET A 12 -2.80 5.96 18.23
CA MET A 12 -2.82 4.68 17.56
C MET A 12 -3.76 3.67 18.21
N CYS A 13 -4.30 2.77 17.40
CA CYS A 13 -5.17 1.67 17.78
C CYS A 13 -4.72 0.36 17.11
N LEU A 14 -5.37 -0.76 17.41
CA LEU A 14 -5.03 -2.08 16.89
C LEU A 14 -5.23 -2.26 15.38
N MET A 15 -5.93 -1.34 14.72
CA MET A 15 -6.05 -1.30 13.26
C MET A 15 -4.87 -0.60 12.55
N ASP A 16 -3.95 0.03 13.30
CA ASP A 16 -2.79 0.70 12.71
C ASP A 16 -1.62 -0.29 12.60
N ASP A 17 -1.12 -0.51 11.40
CA ASP A 17 -0.12 -1.51 11.02
C ASP A 17 1.07 -1.57 12.00
N THR A 18 1.76 -0.43 12.22
CA THR A 18 2.92 -0.38 13.13
C THR A 18 2.55 -0.72 14.58
N PHE A 19 1.35 -0.30 15.04
CA PHE A 19 0.89 -0.58 16.41
C PHE A 19 0.50 -2.05 16.57
N MET A 20 -0.29 -2.58 15.63
CA MET A 20 -0.70 -3.97 15.57
C MET A 20 0.50 -4.92 15.58
N THR A 21 1.52 -4.64 14.78
CA THR A 21 2.75 -5.44 14.70
C THR A 21 3.40 -5.64 16.07
N VAL A 22 3.49 -4.57 16.88
CA VAL A 22 4.10 -4.68 18.24
C VAL A 22 3.12 -5.26 19.25
N ALA A 23 1.83 -4.97 19.07
CA ALA A 23 0.80 -5.40 20.01
C ALA A 23 0.58 -6.93 19.97
N PHE A 24 0.43 -7.50 18.81
CA PHE A 24 0.11 -8.91 18.65
C PHE A 24 1.33 -9.84 18.60
N ASP A 25 2.57 -9.31 18.49
CA ASP A 25 3.74 -10.17 18.40
C ASP A 25 3.91 -11.05 19.64
N GLY A 26 3.84 -12.38 19.44
CA GLY A 26 3.90 -13.37 20.51
C GLY A 26 2.67 -13.41 21.45
N ASP A 27 1.66 -12.55 21.27
CA ASP A 27 0.50 -12.48 22.16
C ASP A 27 -0.59 -13.49 21.77
N ARG A 28 -0.49 -14.69 22.34
CA ARG A 28 -1.40 -15.80 22.06
C ARG A 28 -2.82 -15.54 22.58
N ASP A 29 -2.96 -14.87 23.71
CA ASP A 29 -4.25 -14.60 24.34
C ASP A 29 -5.05 -13.60 23.52
N ALA A 30 -4.45 -12.47 23.12
CA ALA A 30 -5.09 -11.47 22.31
C ALA A 30 -5.49 -12.03 20.92
N VAL A 31 -4.59 -12.76 20.26
CA VAL A 31 -4.90 -13.37 18.95
C VAL A 31 -5.93 -14.50 19.08
N GLY A 32 -5.85 -15.31 20.13
CA GLY A 32 -6.85 -16.33 20.43
C GLY A 32 -8.24 -15.78 20.64
N LEU A 33 -8.35 -14.63 21.32
CA LEU A 33 -9.61 -13.91 21.46
C LEU A 33 -10.19 -13.47 20.11
N LEU A 34 -9.36 -12.84 19.24
CA LEU A 34 -9.78 -12.41 17.90
C LEU A 34 -10.38 -13.57 17.12
N VAL A 35 -9.62 -14.66 17.01
CA VAL A 35 -10.01 -15.84 16.23
C VAL A 35 -11.25 -16.49 16.84
N SER A 36 -11.32 -16.62 18.17
CA SER A 36 -12.46 -17.24 18.86
C SER A 36 -13.76 -16.50 18.62
N ILE A 37 -13.74 -15.17 18.66
CA ILE A 37 -14.94 -14.34 18.40
C ILE A 37 -15.36 -14.46 16.94
N VAL A 38 -14.42 -14.35 16.00
CA VAL A 38 -14.73 -14.41 14.56
C VAL A 38 -15.29 -15.77 14.17
N LEU A 39 -14.77 -16.88 14.73
CA LEU A 39 -15.22 -18.24 14.43
C LEU A 39 -16.38 -18.70 15.35
N ASN A 40 -16.80 -17.86 16.30
CA ASN A 40 -17.83 -18.19 17.30
C ASN A 40 -17.56 -19.52 18.01
N ARG A 41 -16.31 -19.79 18.36
CA ARG A 41 -15.87 -20.99 19.12
C ARG A 41 -14.54 -20.70 19.82
N LYS A 42 -14.30 -21.37 20.94
CA LYS A 42 -13.02 -21.25 21.66
C LYS A 42 -11.87 -21.82 20.83
N ILE A 43 -10.82 -21.01 20.62
CA ILE A 43 -9.58 -21.39 19.94
C ILE A 43 -8.41 -21.07 20.88
N ASN A 44 -7.56 -22.06 21.10
CA ASN A 44 -6.33 -21.88 21.86
C ASN A 44 -5.16 -21.75 20.89
N ILE A 45 -4.52 -20.59 20.86
CA ILE A 45 -3.39 -20.32 19.99
C ILE A 45 -2.10 -20.81 20.65
N SER A 46 -1.34 -21.63 19.94
CA SER A 46 -0.04 -22.15 20.36
C SER A 46 1.14 -21.33 19.88
N TYR A 47 0.99 -20.66 18.72
CA TYR A 47 2.06 -19.86 18.09
C TYR A 47 1.52 -18.59 17.45
N VAL A 48 2.25 -17.46 17.62
CA VAL A 48 1.96 -16.18 16.96
C VAL A 48 3.26 -15.54 16.50
N GLN A 49 3.26 -15.01 15.29
CA GLN A 49 4.32 -14.20 14.71
C GLN A 49 3.72 -13.09 13.85
N THR A 50 4.11 -11.83 14.09
CA THR A 50 3.74 -10.71 13.23
C THR A 50 4.70 -10.53 12.06
N GLN A 51 4.25 -9.90 10.98
CA GLN A 51 5.03 -9.57 9.78
C GLN A 51 5.80 -10.77 9.20
N LYS A 52 5.17 -11.95 9.24
CA LYS A 52 5.76 -13.16 8.69
C LYS A 52 5.83 -13.08 7.17
N THR A 53 7.04 -13.17 6.66
CA THR A 53 7.30 -13.15 5.21
C THR A 53 7.31 -14.56 4.66
N VAL A 54 6.64 -14.77 3.53
CA VAL A 54 6.65 -16.00 2.75
C VAL A 54 6.97 -15.66 1.31
N VAL A 55 7.81 -16.47 0.69
CA VAL A 55 8.25 -16.29 -0.70
C VAL A 55 7.93 -17.59 -1.45
N ASN A 56 7.31 -17.48 -2.64
CA ASN A 56 7.12 -18.64 -3.51
C ASN A 56 8.37 -18.96 -4.33
N SER A 57 8.33 -20.06 -5.09
CA SER A 57 9.44 -20.53 -5.94
C SER A 57 9.85 -19.51 -7.01
N GLU A 58 8.97 -18.59 -7.39
CA GLU A 58 9.22 -17.55 -8.40
C GLU A 58 9.68 -16.22 -7.78
N GLY A 59 9.92 -16.19 -6.47
CA GLY A 59 10.38 -14.99 -5.76
C GLY A 59 9.28 -14.01 -5.38
N LYS A 60 7.99 -14.28 -5.67
CA LYS A 60 6.90 -13.44 -5.22
C LYS A 60 6.69 -13.61 -3.73
N LYS A 61 6.72 -12.48 -3.02
CA LYS A 61 6.66 -12.44 -1.56
C LYS A 61 5.32 -11.90 -1.08
N ILE A 62 4.79 -12.48 0.00
CA ILE A 62 3.74 -11.91 0.83
C ILE A 62 4.29 -11.64 2.23
N ILE A 63 3.74 -10.64 2.88
CA ILE A 63 3.98 -10.33 4.29
C ILE A 63 2.62 -10.39 4.97
N MET A 64 2.47 -11.29 5.92
CA MET A 64 1.25 -11.47 6.70
C MET A 64 1.33 -10.63 7.96
N ASP A 65 0.29 -9.84 8.23
CA ASP A 65 0.25 -8.98 9.41
C ASP A 65 0.38 -9.80 10.69
N VAL A 66 -0.44 -10.85 10.84
CA VAL A 66 -0.31 -11.84 11.91
C VAL A 66 -0.45 -13.24 11.33
N PHE A 67 0.50 -14.10 11.64
CA PHE A 67 0.44 -15.53 11.39
C PHE A 67 0.30 -16.24 12.74
N ALA A 68 -0.67 -17.13 12.87
CA ALA A 68 -0.90 -17.89 14.09
C ALA A 68 -1.23 -19.36 13.81
N MET A 69 -0.99 -20.21 14.80
CA MET A 69 -1.38 -21.64 14.79
C MET A 69 -2.06 -21.97 16.11
N ASP A 70 -3.05 -22.85 16.07
CA ASP A 70 -3.69 -23.40 17.27
C ASP A 70 -3.06 -24.74 17.71
N ASP A 71 -3.60 -25.32 18.78
CA ASP A 71 -3.13 -26.59 19.33
C ASP A 71 -3.42 -27.81 18.40
N GLU A 72 -4.29 -27.62 17.39
CA GLU A 72 -4.62 -28.63 16.38
C GLU A 72 -3.86 -28.40 15.06
N ASP A 73 -2.87 -27.51 15.04
CA ASP A 73 -2.10 -27.08 13.87
C ASP A 73 -2.92 -26.39 12.76
N ASN A 74 -4.15 -25.95 13.06
CA ASN A 74 -4.86 -25.08 12.12
C ASN A 74 -4.15 -23.73 12.03
N VAL A 75 -4.16 -23.11 10.84
CA VAL A 75 -3.41 -21.90 10.57
C VAL A 75 -4.35 -20.73 10.36
N TYR A 76 -3.97 -19.59 10.92
CA TYR A 76 -4.67 -18.33 10.86
C TYR A 76 -3.75 -17.24 10.34
N VAL A 77 -4.12 -16.66 9.20
CA VAL A 77 -3.55 -15.41 8.71
C VAL A 77 -4.55 -14.31 9.02
N ILE A 78 -4.12 -13.30 9.74
CA ILE A 78 -4.99 -12.18 10.12
C ILE A 78 -4.39 -10.92 9.50
N GLU A 79 -5.20 -10.22 8.72
CA GLU A 79 -4.87 -8.98 8.03
C GLU A 79 -5.70 -7.82 8.58
N PHE A 80 -5.10 -6.63 8.69
CA PHE A 80 -5.75 -5.41 9.14
C PHE A 80 -5.70 -4.35 8.04
N GLU A 81 -6.82 -4.09 7.40
CA GLU A 81 -6.87 -3.22 6.23
C GLU A 81 -7.74 -1.97 6.48
N ASN A 82 -7.11 -0.82 6.57
CA ASN A 82 -7.81 0.45 6.77
C ASN A 82 -8.56 0.94 5.52
N ASN A 83 -8.15 0.50 4.33
CA ASN A 83 -8.83 0.78 3.08
C ASN A 83 -9.50 -0.49 2.54
N PRO A 84 -10.84 -0.64 2.61
CA PRO A 84 -11.53 -1.87 2.21
C PRO A 84 -11.30 -2.25 0.74
N ASN A 85 -10.94 -1.29 -0.13
CA ASN A 85 -10.63 -1.57 -1.54
C ASN A 85 -9.30 -2.34 -1.72
N ARG A 86 -8.43 -2.37 -0.72
CA ARG A 86 -7.20 -3.16 -0.72
C ARG A 86 -7.41 -4.60 -0.26
N ALA A 87 -8.51 -4.88 0.42
CA ALA A 87 -8.90 -6.22 0.84
C ALA A 87 -9.57 -7.01 -0.30
N ALA A 88 -9.03 -6.93 -1.52
CA ALA A 88 -9.59 -7.59 -2.68
C ALA A 88 -9.53 -9.12 -2.53
N TYR A 89 -10.62 -9.81 -2.89
CA TYR A 89 -10.73 -11.27 -2.79
C TYR A 89 -9.54 -12.02 -3.44
N PRO A 90 -9.09 -11.68 -4.67
CA PRO A 90 -7.95 -12.38 -5.27
C PRO A 90 -6.64 -12.27 -4.47
N ARG A 91 -6.44 -11.17 -3.71
CA ARG A 91 -5.27 -11.03 -2.83
C ARG A 91 -5.34 -12.01 -1.66
N LEU A 92 -6.51 -12.11 -1.00
CA LEU A 92 -6.68 -13.00 0.14
C LEU A 92 -6.69 -14.48 -0.29
N GLU A 93 -7.22 -14.77 -1.48
CA GLU A 93 -7.14 -16.09 -2.11
C GLU A 93 -5.67 -16.49 -2.31
N TYR A 94 -4.87 -15.59 -2.88
CA TYR A 94 -3.43 -15.82 -3.05
C TYR A 94 -2.71 -16.05 -1.70
N TYR A 95 -3.08 -15.32 -0.65
CA TYR A 95 -2.53 -15.53 0.70
C TYR A 95 -2.87 -16.93 1.22
N LYS A 96 -4.12 -17.36 1.07
CA LYS A 96 -4.59 -18.70 1.44
C LYS A 96 -3.79 -19.80 0.74
N ASP A 97 -3.50 -19.62 -0.55
CA ASP A 97 -2.75 -20.60 -1.35
C ASP A 97 -1.26 -20.62 -0.96
N MET A 98 -0.65 -19.46 -0.74
CA MET A 98 0.72 -19.34 -0.24
C MET A 98 0.92 -20.06 1.10
N VAL A 99 -0.05 -19.92 2.00
CA VAL A 99 -0.02 -20.61 3.31
C VAL A 99 -0.18 -22.11 3.16
N SER A 100 -0.94 -22.58 2.18
CA SER A 100 -1.09 -24.02 1.89
C SER A 100 0.26 -24.69 1.63
N ASN A 101 1.14 -24.03 0.91
CA ASN A 101 2.48 -24.53 0.58
C ASN A 101 3.42 -24.61 1.79
N ILE A 102 3.16 -23.82 2.86
CA ILE A 102 3.97 -23.87 4.07
C ILE A 102 3.53 -24.99 4.99
N VAL A 103 2.22 -25.21 5.06
CA VAL A 103 1.60 -26.11 6.04
C VAL A 103 1.59 -27.57 5.56
N VAL A 104 1.51 -27.76 4.24
CA VAL A 104 1.50 -29.09 3.62
C VAL A 104 2.90 -29.43 3.14
N GLN A 105 3.67 -30.15 3.96
CA GLN A 105 5.00 -30.62 3.60
C GLN A 105 4.94 -31.85 2.71
N PHE A 106 6.01 -32.11 1.94
CA PHE A 106 6.14 -33.33 1.14
C PHE A 106 5.94 -34.57 2.01
N GLY A 107 5.09 -35.49 1.54
CA GLY A 107 4.77 -36.72 2.26
C GLY A 107 3.67 -36.59 3.32
N THR A 108 3.10 -35.40 3.54
CA THR A 108 1.95 -35.25 4.43
C THR A 108 0.72 -35.97 3.86
N PRO A 109 0.13 -36.94 4.57
CA PRO A 109 -1.10 -37.60 4.14
C PRO A 109 -2.24 -36.57 4.04
N TYR A 110 -3.08 -36.65 2.99
CA TYR A 110 -4.20 -35.72 2.79
C TYR A 110 -5.16 -35.68 3.99
N SER A 111 -5.34 -36.77 4.71
CA SER A 111 -6.15 -36.85 5.94
C SER A 111 -5.62 -36.00 7.11
N LYS A 112 -4.35 -35.57 7.02
CA LYS A 112 -3.69 -34.73 8.04
C LYS A 112 -3.58 -33.26 7.64
N ILE A 113 -4.11 -32.88 6.47
CA ILE A 113 -4.15 -31.48 6.08
C ILE A 113 -5.05 -30.72 7.06
N ARG A 114 -4.54 -29.63 7.60
CA ARG A 114 -5.20 -28.78 8.58
C ARG A 114 -5.95 -27.63 7.92
N LYS A 115 -6.91 -27.05 8.63
CA LYS A 115 -7.68 -25.88 8.15
C LYS A 115 -6.81 -24.64 8.12
N ARG A 116 -7.08 -23.79 7.13
CA ARG A 116 -6.40 -22.50 6.95
C ARG A 116 -7.47 -21.42 6.85
N TYR A 117 -7.31 -20.40 7.67
CA TYR A 117 -8.19 -19.26 7.73
C TYR A 117 -7.43 -18.00 7.34
N VAL A 118 -7.96 -17.23 6.42
CA VAL A 118 -7.49 -15.86 6.13
C VAL A 118 -8.58 -14.92 6.62
N ILE A 119 -8.32 -14.23 7.72
CA ILE A 119 -9.26 -13.32 8.38
C ILE A 119 -8.82 -11.90 8.10
N CYS A 120 -9.64 -11.12 7.41
CA CYS A 120 -9.34 -9.74 7.08
C CYS A 120 -10.27 -8.78 7.81
N PHE A 121 -9.74 -8.05 8.79
CA PHE A 121 -10.43 -6.95 9.46
C PHE A 121 -10.35 -5.70 8.60
N THR A 122 -11.49 -5.15 8.18
CA THR A 122 -11.55 -4.00 7.27
C THR A 122 -12.35 -2.85 7.85
N ARG A 123 -11.88 -1.61 7.64
CA ARG A 123 -12.68 -0.40 7.97
C ARG A 123 -13.73 -0.11 6.91
N GLY A 124 -14.59 -1.08 6.64
CA GLY A 124 -15.70 -1.01 5.70
C GLY A 124 -16.12 -2.39 5.20
N ASP A 125 -17.16 -2.43 4.38
CA ASP A 125 -17.72 -3.67 3.85
C ASP A 125 -16.99 -4.10 2.57
N ALA A 126 -15.84 -4.73 2.71
CA ALA A 126 -15.06 -5.24 1.58
C ALA A 126 -15.74 -6.42 0.87
N ALA A 127 -16.49 -7.23 1.62
CA ALA A 127 -17.26 -8.35 1.08
C ALA A 127 -18.56 -7.92 0.39
N LYS A 128 -19.02 -6.68 0.59
CA LYS A 128 -20.26 -6.11 0.04
C LYS A 128 -21.51 -6.92 0.40
N THR A 129 -21.54 -7.51 1.58
CA THR A 129 -22.67 -8.32 2.09
C THR A 129 -23.57 -7.58 3.07
N GLY A 130 -23.14 -6.43 3.58
CA GLY A 130 -23.81 -5.70 4.65
C GLY A 130 -23.65 -6.34 6.04
N GLN A 131 -22.96 -7.49 6.16
CA GLN A 131 -22.80 -8.24 7.41
C GLN A 131 -21.58 -7.79 8.20
N ALA A 132 -21.57 -8.08 9.52
CA ALA A 132 -20.40 -7.86 10.37
C ALA A 132 -19.28 -8.86 10.06
N VAL A 133 -19.65 -10.10 9.78
CA VAL A 133 -18.73 -11.18 9.38
C VAL A 133 -19.27 -11.87 8.12
N SER A 134 -18.44 -12.07 7.14
CA SER A 134 -18.75 -12.78 5.90
C SER A 134 -17.66 -13.79 5.62
N GLN A 135 -18.04 -15.03 5.33
CA GLN A 135 -17.08 -16.09 5.02
C GLN A 135 -17.36 -16.77 3.70
N THR A 136 -16.30 -17.23 3.05
CA THR A 136 -16.42 -18.07 1.85
C THR A 136 -16.85 -19.48 2.22
N VAL A 137 -17.67 -20.08 1.35
CA VAL A 137 -18.10 -21.47 1.46
C VAL A 137 -17.90 -22.17 0.11
N THR A 138 -17.57 -23.46 0.14
CA THR A 138 -17.50 -24.29 -1.06
C THR A 138 -18.81 -25.03 -1.23
N LYS A 139 -19.41 -24.93 -2.43
CA LYS A 139 -20.66 -25.62 -2.78
C LYS A 139 -20.52 -26.33 -4.11
N TRP A 140 -21.23 -27.45 -4.28
CA TRP A 140 -21.46 -28.04 -5.61
C TRP A 140 -22.35 -27.10 -6.43
N LYS A 141 -22.10 -26.98 -7.73
CA LYS A 141 -22.73 -26.00 -8.60
C LYS A 141 -24.27 -25.97 -8.50
N ASP A 142 -24.89 -27.10 -8.41
CA ASP A 142 -26.33 -27.22 -8.51
C ASP A 142 -27.03 -27.60 -7.20
N THR A 143 -26.35 -27.38 -6.06
CA THR A 143 -26.88 -27.71 -4.73
C THR A 143 -26.45 -26.69 -3.68
N ASP A 144 -27.18 -26.62 -2.57
CA ASP A 144 -26.73 -25.87 -1.39
C ASP A 144 -25.75 -26.65 -0.52
N LYS A 145 -25.39 -27.87 -0.92
CA LYS A 145 -24.42 -28.72 -0.24
C LYS A 145 -23.04 -28.58 -0.86
N GLY A 146 -22.00 -28.76 -0.08
CA GLY A 146 -20.63 -28.76 -0.55
C GLY A 146 -19.70 -29.53 0.37
N PRO A 147 -18.47 -29.78 -0.05
CA PRO A 147 -17.46 -30.39 0.80
C PRO A 147 -17.05 -29.45 1.90
N GLU A 148 -16.48 -29.99 2.96
CA GLU A 148 -15.83 -29.19 4.00
C GLU A 148 -14.68 -28.38 3.39
N SER A 149 -14.68 -27.05 3.62
CA SER A 149 -13.60 -26.19 3.14
C SER A 149 -12.40 -26.25 4.08
N TYR A 150 -11.24 -26.63 3.54
CA TYR A 150 -9.97 -26.61 4.27
C TYR A 150 -9.25 -25.25 4.21
N GLY A 151 -9.68 -24.35 3.31
CA GLY A 151 -9.24 -22.96 3.23
C GLY A 151 -10.45 -22.03 3.21
N VAL A 152 -10.54 -21.13 4.18
CA VAL A 152 -11.67 -20.22 4.36
C VAL A 152 -11.15 -18.79 4.41
N ILE A 153 -11.78 -17.89 3.64
CA ILE A 153 -11.55 -16.45 3.73
C ILE A 153 -12.70 -15.83 4.49
N ILE A 154 -12.38 -14.99 5.48
CA ILE A 154 -13.35 -14.34 6.34
C ILE A 154 -13.08 -12.84 6.32
N TYR A 155 -14.10 -12.07 6.00
CA TYR A 155 -14.09 -10.61 6.12
C TYR A 155 -14.81 -10.19 7.39
N VAL A 156 -14.18 -9.30 8.15
CA VAL A 156 -14.78 -8.66 9.32
C VAL A 156 -14.92 -7.16 9.03
N ASN A 157 -16.15 -6.68 8.95
CA ASN A 157 -16.46 -5.27 8.77
C ASN A 157 -16.44 -4.53 10.11
N VAL A 158 -15.31 -3.89 10.43
CA VAL A 158 -15.09 -3.19 11.71
C VAL A 158 -16.03 -2.00 11.92
N LYS A 159 -16.69 -1.49 10.87
CA LYS A 159 -17.73 -0.46 11.00
C LYS A 159 -19.06 -1.00 11.59
N LYS A 160 -19.27 -2.30 11.57
CA LYS A 160 -20.40 -2.95 12.26
C LYS A 160 -20.04 -3.15 13.73
N ASN A 161 -20.17 -2.07 14.50
CA ASN A 161 -19.70 -1.98 15.88
C ASN A 161 -20.81 -1.51 16.86
N GLU A 162 -22.06 -1.50 16.42
CA GLU A 162 -23.21 -1.18 17.24
C GLU A 162 -23.77 -2.45 17.93
N GLY A 163 -24.34 -2.29 19.12
CA GLY A 163 -24.89 -3.40 19.92
C GLY A 163 -23.87 -4.07 20.84
N ASP A 164 -24.28 -5.12 21.52
CA ASP A 164 -23.51 -5.83 22.56
C ASP A 164 -23.04 -7.22 22.11
N GLU A 165 -23.28 -7.56 20.87
CA GLU A 165 -22.78 -8.81 20.28
C GLU A 165 -21.24 -8.87 20.37
N PRO A 166 -20.65 -10.05 20.64
CA PRO A 166 -19.20 -10.17 20.80
C PRO A 166 -18.38 -9.55 19.68
N ILE A 167 -18.83 -9.71 18.43
CA ILE A 167 -18.17 -9.14 17.27
C ILE A 167 -18.26 -7.61 17.21
N ALA A 168 -19.40 -7.03 17.64
CA ALA A 168 -19.56 -5.58 17.69
C ALA A 168 -18.68 -4.95 18.77
N VAL A 169 -18.57 -5.61 19.94
CA VAL A 169 -17.66 -5.20 21.01
C VAL A 169 -16.21 -5.29 20.54
N LEU A 170 -15.82 -6.38 19.89
CA LEU A 170 -14.48 -6.55 19.30
C LEU A 170 -14.16 -5.43 18.32
N ASN A 171 -15.07 -5.14 17.40
CA ASN A 171 -14.90 -4.09 16.40
C ASN A 171 -14.71 -2.70 17.02
N ARG A 172 -15.41 -2.39 18.13
CA ARG A 172 -15.16 -1.16 18.90
C ARG A 172 -13.79 -1.14 19.54
N ASP A 173 -13.37 -2.24 20.13
CA ASP A 173 -12.10 -2.37 20.83
C ASP A 173 -10.91 -2.23 19.85
N LEU A 174 -11.00 -2.78 18.63
CA LEU A 174 -9.96 -2.68 17.61
C LEU A 174 -9.67 -1.24 17.17
N VAL A 175 -10.68 -0.37 17.16
CA VAL A 175 -10.51 1.05 16.79
C VAL A 175 -10.32 1.98 17.98
N GLN A 176 -10.41 1.45 19.21
CA GLN A 176 -10.30 2.23 20.44
C GLN A 176 -8.85 2.71 20.67
N ARG A 177 -8.69 4.01 20.81
CA ARG A 177 -7.36 4.64 21.04
C ARG A 177 -6.97 4.70 22.52
N ASP A 178 -7.94 4.82 23.41
CA ASP A 178 -7.71 4.78 24.85
C ASP A 178 -7.89 3.34 25.34
N PHE A 179 -6.79 2.65 25.62
CA PHE A 179 -6.82 1.25 26.03
C PHE A 179 -7.64 1.00 27.30
N ARG A 180 -7.82 2.00 28.19
CA ARG A 180 -8.63 1.89 29.40
C ARG A 180 -10.13 1.68 29.11
N LYS A 181 -10.56 2.06 27.89
CA LYS A 181 -11.94 1.91 27.40
C LYS A 181 -12.17 0.61 26.63
N ILE A 182 -11.12 -0.15 26.35
CA ILE A 182 -11.18 -1.46 25.70
C ILE A 182 -11.91 -2.43 26.64
N LYS A 183 -12.93 -3.13 26.15
CA LYS A 183 -13.76 -4.03 26.94
C LYS A 183 -13.09 -5.37 27.18
N TYR A 184 -12.56 -6.01 26.11
CA TYR A 184 -11.86 -7.29 26.25
C TYR A 184 -10.53 -7.11 26.98
N ARG A 185 -10.36 -7.89 28.06
CA ARG A 185 -9.18 -7.78 28.92
C ARG A 185 -7.89 -8.05 28.14
N GLU A 186 -7.87 -9.07 27.30
CA GLU A 186 -6.73 -9.50 26.51
C GLU A 186 -6.25 -8.38 25.58
N LEU A 187 -7.17 -7.70 24.88
CA LEU A 187 -6.84 -6.57 24.01
C LEU A 187 -6.42 -5.33 24.82
N ARG A 188 -7.05 -5.11 25.98
CA ARG A 188 -6.67 -4.01 26.86
C ARG A 188 -5.23 -4.16 27.38
N GLU A 189 -4.87 -5.35 27.85
CA GLU A 189 -3.52 -5.65 28.35
C GLU A 189 -2.49 -5.60 27.22
N CYS A 190 -2.81 -6.12 26.04
CA CYS A 190 -2.03 -6.01 24.83
C CYS A 190 -1.72 -4.53 24.51
N CYS A 191 -2.72 -3.67 24.44
CA CYS A 191 -2.56 -2.22 24.21
C CYS A 191 -1.79 -1.52 25.33
N ARG A 192 -2.05 -1.88 26.61
CA ARG A 192 -1.34 -1.32 27.76
C ARG A 192 0.16 -1.61 27.69
N ARG A 193 0.53 -2.86 27.36
CA ARG A 193 1.93 -3.26 27.18
C ARG A 193 2.66 -2.39 26.16
N VAL A 194 1.99 -2.05 25.06
CA VAL A 194 2.57 -1.21 24.01
C VAL A 194 2.62 0.27 24.40
N LYS A 195 1.58 0.80 25.07
CA LYS A 195 1.48 2.24 25.37
C LYS A 195 2.20 2.66 26.65
N GLU A 196 2.23 1.80 27.66
CA GLU A 196 2.78 2.11 28.99
C GLU A 196 3.86 1.12 29.46
N GLY A 197 3.92 -0.10 28.88
CA GLY A 197 4.82 -1.17 29.27
C GLY A 197 6.11 -1.22 28.45
N GLU A 198 6.69 -2.40 28.38
CA GLU A 198 7.95 -2.69 27.69
C GLU A 198 7.92 -2.45 26.18
N GLY A 199 6.76 -2.62 25.53
CA GLY A 199 6.57 -2.32 24.12
C GLY A 199 6.65 -0.83 23.75
N LYS A 200 6.53 0.07 24.74
CA LYS A 200 6.55 1.52 24.50
C LYS A 200 7.85 1.99 23.86
N LYS A 201 9.00 1.47 24.29
CA LYS A 201 10.30 1.85 23.71
C LYS A 201 10.38 1.42 22.26
N ILE A 202 10.05 0.17 21.97
CA ILE A 202 10.05 -0.40 20.61
C ILE A 202 9.15 0.43 19.70
N MET A 203 7.95 0.75 20.16
CA MET A 203 6.99 1.52 19.41
C MET A 203 7.44 2.96 19.16
N CYS A 204 8.02 3.61 20.16
CA CYS A 204 8.58 4.95 20.00
C CYS A 204 9.72 4.98 18.97
N ASP A 205 10.57 3.97 18.93
CA ASP A 205 11.66 3.88 17.96
C ASP A 205 11.11 3.62 16.53
N LYS A 206 10.13 2.74 16.38
CA LYS A 206 9.44 2.55 15.10
C LYS A 206 8.77 3.83 14.58
N ILE A 207 8.10 4.60 15.44
CA ILE A 207 7.50 5.89 15.06
C ILE A 207 8.57 6.88 14.60
N ARG A 208 9.72 6.93 15.26
CA ARG A 208 10.83 7.80 14.85
C ARG A 208 11.39 7.41 13.48
N GLN A 209 11.60 6.11 13.24
CA GLN A 209 12.05 5.59 11.95
C GLN A 209 11.06 5.95 10.86
N MET A 210 9.77 5.70 11.06
CA MET A 210 8.73 6.06 10.10
C MET A 210 8.73 7.56 9.78
N GLN A 211 8.87 8.43 10.79
CA GLN A 211 8.96 9.87 10.57
C GLN A 211 10.22 10.27 9.81
N ALA A 212 11.35 9.59 10.02
CA ALA A 212 12.58 9.83 9.28
C ALA A 212 12.41 9.48 7.80
N THR A 213 11.86 8.29 7.50
CA THR A 213 11.58 7.84 6.14
C THR A 213 10.65 8.80 5.39
N ILE A 214 9.54 9.22 6.02
CA ILE A 214 8.61 10.19 5.40
C ILE A 214 9.33 11.49 5.05
N ARG A 215 10.17 12.02 5.95
CA ARG A 215 10.94 13.24 5.69
C ARG A 215 11.94 13.08 4.55
N GLU A 216 12.58 11.92 4.43
CA GLU A 216 13.50 11.63 3.32
C GLU A 216 12.74 11.55 2.00
N GLU A 217 11.59 10.89 1.96
CA GLU A 217 10.73 10.83 0.77
C GLU A 217 10.22 12.21 0.34
N GLU A 218 9.78 13.05 1.31
CA GLU A 218 9.36 14.42 1.04
C GLU A 218 10.51 15.27 0.47
N ARG A 219 11.72 15.14 1.04
CA ARG A 219 12.92 15.81 0.53
C ARG A 219 13.29 15.35 -0.89
N ALA A 220 13.23 14.05 -1.14
CA ALA A 220 13.50 13.49 -2.46
C ALA A 220 12.49 13.98 -3.51
N LYS A 221 11.19 14.01 -3.17
CA LYS A 221 10.15 14.57 -4.04
C LYS A 221 10.36 16.05 -4.32
N ALA A 222 10.66 16.84 -3.29
CA ALA A 222 10.93 18.27 -3.44
C ALA A 222 12.16 18.52 -4.35
N ALA A 223 13.25 17.75 -4.15
CA ALA A 223 14.43 17.85 -4.99
C ALA A 223 14.14 17.52 -6.46
N LYS A 224 13.35 16.47 -6.71
CA LYS A 224 12.92 16.09 -8.06
C LYS A 224 12.11 17.20 -8.74
N MET A 225 11.14 17.78 -8.05
CA MET A 225 10.34 18.90 -8.57
C MET A 225 11.20 20.12 -8.93
N VAL A 226 12.21 20.44 -8.10
CA VAL A 226 13.14 21.56 -8.37
C VAL A 226 13.99 21.26 -9.62
N THR A 227 14.43 20.02 -9.82
CA THR A 227 15.20 19.62 -11.00
C THR A 227 14.36 19.72 -12.27
N GLU A 228 13.14 19.19 -12.24
CA GLU A 228 12.20 19.25 -13.36
C GLU A 228 11.86 20.71 -13.74
N ALA A 229 11.59 21.58 -12.75
CA ALA A 229 11.33 23.00 -12.99
C ALA A 229 12.52 23.72 -13.65
N ARG A 230 13.77 23.41 -13.23
CA ARG A 230 14.98 23.98 -13.84
C ARG A 230 15.21 23.49 -15.27
N GLU A 231 14.89 22.23 -15.56
CA GLU A 231 14.97 21.70 -16.92
C GLU A 231 13.96 22.35 -17.85
N GLU A 232 12.72 22.55 -17.40
CA GLU A 232 11.70 23.28 -18.15
C GLU A 232 12.10 24.74 -18.42
N GLU A 233 12.65 25.44 -17.42
CA GLU A 233 13.12 26.81 -17.57
C GLU A 233 14.27 26.90 -18.61
N ARG A 234 15.22 25.97 -18.53
CA ARG A 234 16.31 25.87 -19.51
C ARG A 234 15.82 25.55 -20.92
N ALA A 235 14.79 24.68 -21.04
CA ALA A 235 14.21 24.36 -22.34
C ALA A 235 13.53 25.60 -22.96
N LYS A 236 12.75 26.32 -22.17
CA LYS A 236 12.10 27.59 -22.60
C LYS A 236 13.13 28.64 -23.02
N ALA A 237 14.19 28.84 -22.22
CA ALA A 237 15.26 29.77 -22.55
C ALA A 237 15.95 29.43 -23.88
N ARG A 238 16.21 28.12 -24.13
CA ARG A 238 16.78 27.68 -25.41
C ARG A 238 15.85 27.89 -26.61
N GLU A 239 14.55 27.68 -26.42
CA GLU A 239 13.56 27.96 -27.47
C GLU A 239 13.47 29.45 -27.78
N GLU A 240 13.44 30.32 -26.77
CA GLU A 240 13.46 31.78 -26.95
C GLU A 240 14.73 32.26 -27.66
N GLU A 241 15.89 31.68 -27.28
CA GLU A 241 17.16 32.02 -27.94
C GLU A 241 17.16 31.63 -29.43
N LYS A 242 16.68 30.40 -29.73
CA LYS A 242 16.51 29.96 -31.13
C LYS A 242 15.55 30.84 -31.91
N ALA A 243 14.42 31.17 -31.34
CA ALA A 243 13.43 32.06 -31.99
C ALA A 243 14.02 33.44 -32.29
N LYS A 244 14.75 34.04 -31.34
CA LYS A 244 15.45 35.31 -31.53
C LYS A 244 16.51 35.24 -32.64
N ALA A 245 17.32 34.18 -32.64
CA ALA A 245 18.33 33.95 -33.67
C ALA A 245 17.70 33.77 -35.06
N GLU A 246 16.61 33.07 -35.17
CA GLU A 246 15.86 32.89 -36.41
C GLU A 246 15.23 34.22 -36.87
N GLN A 247 14.67 34.98 -35.99
CA GLN A 247 14.12 36.30 -36.30
C GLN A 247 15.20 37.27 -36.83
N GLN A 248 16.38 37.29 -36.19
CA GLN A 248 17.51 38.09 -36.65
C GLN A 248 17.99 37.62 -38.03
N ARG A 249 18.14 36.32 -38.24
CA ARG A 249 18.54 35.74 -39.54
C ARG A 249 17.54 36.11 -40.64
N ASN A 250 16.24 36.06 -40.35
CA ASN A 250 15.19 36.42 -41.28
C ASN A 250 15.22 37.93 -41.61
N ALA A 251 15.50 38.78 -40.64
CA ALA A 251 15.65 40.23 -40.84
C ALA A 251 16.88 40.54 -41.76
N TYR A 252 18.02 39.83 -41.53
CA TYR A 252 19.20 39.96 -42.41
C TYR A 252 18.91 39.44 -43.82
N LEU A 253 18.24 38.33 -43.99
CA LEU A 253 17.83 37.82 -45.29
C LEU A 253 17.00 38.85 -46.07
N LYS A 254 15.98 39.41 -45.41
CA LYS A 254 15.13 40.46 -46.03
C LYS A 254 15.92 41.69 -46.46
N LEU A 255 16.81 42.17 -45.60
CA LEU A 255 17.68 43.31 -45.91
C LEU A 255 18.62 43.04 -47.10
N MET A 256 19.17 41.84 -47.20
CA MET A 256 20.05 41.47 -48.31
C MET A 256 19.28 41.42 -49.63
N ILE A 257 18.05 40.91 -49.65
CA ILE A 257 17.23 40.85 -50.85
C ILE A 257 16.83 42.26 -51.28
N GLU A 258 16.40 43.11 -50.35
CA GLU A 258 16.06 44.50 -50.63
C GLU A 258 17.22 45.31 -51.19
N ASN A 259 18.45 44.98 -50.81
CA ASN A 259 19.67 45.62 -51.37
C ASN A 259 20.24 44.90 -52.61
N HIS A 260 19.47 44.02 -53.24
CA HIS A 260 19.82 43.30 -54.49
C HIS A 260 21.15 42.53 -54.42
N ILE A 261 21.48 41.95 -53.27
CA ILE A 261 22.65 41.08 -53.10
C ILE A 261 22.41 39.77 -53.87
N PRO A 262 23.38 39.31 -54.71
CA PRO A 262 23.23 38.06 -55.45
C PRO A 262 22.97 36.87 -54.56
N LEU A 263 22.06 35.99 -54.98
CA LEU A 263 21.62 34.80 -54.23
C LEU A 263 22.75 33.94 -53.72
N GLU A 264 23.78 33.71 -54.53
CA GLU A 264 24.96 32.92 -54.16
C GLU A 264 25.74 33.54 -52.97
N LYS A 265 25.79 34.88 -52.90
CA LYS A 265 26.42 35.57 -51.78
C LYS A 265 25.58 35.49 -50.52
N ILE A 266 24.25 35.56 -50.65
CA ILE A 266 23.31 35.41 -49.54
C ILE A 266 23.51 33.99 -48.92
N CYS A 267 23.51 32.97 -49.75
CA CYS A 267 23.74 31.58 -49.32
C CYS A 267 25.05 31.43 -48.57
N THR A 268 26.13 32.07 -49.05
CA THR A 268 27.43 32.02 -48.40
C THR A 268 27.46 32.71 -47.06
N ILE A 269 26.87 33.90 -46.96
CA ILE A 269 26.85 34.70 -45.72
C ILE A 269 25.97 34.05 -44.65
N LEU A 270 24.80 33.55 -45.01
CA LEU A 270 23.87 32.92 -44.08
C LEU A 270 24.17 31.41 -43.85
N GLN A 271 25.13 30.84 -44.57
CA GLN A 271 25.46 29.41 -44.54
C GLN A 271 24.23 28.53 -44.78
N MET A 272 23.42 28.88 -45.77
CA MET A 272 22.18 28.18 -46.12
C MET A 272 22.24 27.67 -47.54
N SER A 273 21.53 26.57 -47.83
CA SER A 273 21.35 26.10 -49.20
C SER A 273 20.47 27.08 -50.03
N VAL A 274 20.63 27.10 -51.35
CA VAL A 274 19.84 27.89 -52.26
C VAL A 274 18.35 27.65 -52.09
N GLU A 275 17.96 26.37 -51.96
CA GLU A 275 16.57 25.95 -51.74
C GLU A 275 16.00 26.54 -50.46
N THR A 276 16.77 26.51 -49.37
CA THR A 276 16.31 27.05 -48.06
C THR A 276 16.18 28.57 -48.10
N VAL A 277 17.08 29.27 -48.77
CA VAL A 277 17.01 30.73 -48.95
C VAL A 277 15.80 31.12 -49.77
N ILE A 278 15.48 30.44 -50.86
CA ILE A 278 14.31 30.66 -51.69
C ILE A 278 13.03 30.42 -50.92
N GLN A 279 12.95 29.33 -50.23
CA GLN A 279 11.79 28.94 -49.41
C GLN A 279 11.53 29.97 -48.30
N GLN A 280 12.55 30.42 -47.59
CA GLN A 280 12.45 31.38 -46.53
C GLN A 280 12.13 32.79 -47.05
N ALA A 281 12.71 33.21 -48.19
CA ALA A 281 12.37 34.46 -48.84
C ALA A 281 10.89 34.51 -49.25
N TYR A 282 10.36 33.41 -49.80
CA TYR A 282 8.96 33.28 -50.15
C TYR A 282 8.05 33.41 -48.91
N LEU A 283 8.40 32.73 -47.78
CA LEU A 283 7.64 32.85 -46.52
C LEU A 283 7.66 34.27 -45.94
N LEU A 284 8.71 35.02 -46.18
CA LEU A 284 8.86 36.44 -45.76
C LEU A 284 8.22 37.46 -46.75
N GLY A 285 7.59 36.98 -47.83
CA GLY A 285 6.98 37.83 -48.87
C GLY A 285 7.99 38.61 -49.70
N CYS A 286 9.25 38.13 -49.80
CA CYS A 286 10.27 38.75 -50.62
C CYS A 286 10.27 38.16 -52.03
N VAL A 287 10.46 39.01 -53.06
CA VAL A 287 10.69 38.58 -54.45
C VAL A 287 12.20 38.59 -54.69
N LEU A 288 12.74 37.42 -55.09
CA LEU A 288 14.16 37.21 -55.37
C LEU A 288 14.51 37.64 -56.79
#